data_07b9d4ec9dbc8af322f58a2ac7babfec
#
_entry.id   07b9d4ec9dbc8af322f58a2ac7babfec
#
_cell.length_a   1.000
_cell.length_b   1.000
_cell.length_c   1.000
_cell.angle_alpha   90.00
_cell.angle_beta   90.00
_cell.angle_gamma   90.00
#
_symmetry.space_group_name_H-M   'P 1'
#
loop_
_entity.id
_entity.type
_entity.pdbx_description
1 polymer ?
#
loop_
_entity_poly.entity_id
_entity_poly.type
_entity_poly.pdbx_seq_one_letter_code
_entity_poly.pdbx_strand_id
1 'polypeptide(L)'
;MTWINHCPISCWGGKKWGFDSLVHKTIFVGILGALLLISGCTSLDYEFTSSTVGGKHKYGDSDPVHEWEGGAPHKKPIHGVDVSKYQGDLNWQAIRRNGIEFAFVKATEGGDRLDEKFAKNIHDARRAGIPSSAYHFYYFCTSAKKQARWFIKNVPRMRGSLPQVLDMEWNPKSPSCRLRPPAATVRKEMEIFMRMIKRHYGQRPIIYTTVDFHRENLQGHFKNDVFWLRSVKTHPKVTYPGRNWVFWQYTGTGRLKDVDGDIDINVFAGSRSQWSKWLKSAIK
;
A
#
# COMPACT_ATOMS: atom_id res chain seq x y z
N MET A 1 -9.16 -43.07 -12.32
CA MET A 1 -10.41 -43.05 -13.08
C MET A 1 -10.54 -41.72 -13.76
N THR A 2 -10.33 -41.75 -15.04
CA THR A 2 -10.41 -40.74 -16.09
C THR A 2 -11.84 -40.35 -16.42
N TRP A 3 -12.09 -39.07 -16.77
CA TRP A 3 -13.03 -38.54 -17.76
C TRP A 3 -12.73 -37.06 -17.94
N ILE A 4 -12.27 -36.57 -18.94
CA ILE A 4 -12.28 -36.20 -20.37
C ILE A 4 -13.61 -35.56 -20.82
N ASN A 5 -13.47 -34.32 -21.32
CA ASN A 5 -14.13 -33.56 -22.40
C ASN A 5 -15.66 -33.34 -22.38
N HIS A 6 -16.14 -32.11 -22.67
CA HIS A 6 -16.44 -31.62 -24.04
C HIS A 6 -16.94 -30.17 -24.03
N CYS A 7 -16.39 -29.41 -24.94
CA CYS A 7 -16.96 -28.17 -25.47
C CYS A 7 -17.91 -28.54 -26.63
N PRO A 8 -18.95 -27.82 -26.98
CA PRO A 8 -19.11 -27.50 -28.38
C PRO A 8 -19.43 -26.04 -28.70
N ILE A 9 -18.83 -25.61 -29.76
CA ILE A 9 -19.09 -24.47 -30.65
C ILE A 9 -20.42 -24.68 -31.37
N SER A 10 -21.19 -23.61 -31.56
CA SER A 10 -22.00 -23.48 -32.77
C SER A 10 -22.21 -22.02 -33.16
N CYS A 11 -21.76 -21.74 -34.37
CA CYS A 11 -22.04 -20.57 -35.20
C CYS A 11 -23.50 -20.62 -35.72
N TRP A 12 -23.99 -19.49 -36.18
CA TRP A 12 -24.92 -19.19 -37.30
C TRP A 12 -25.46 -17.80 -37.04
N GLY A 13 -25.54 -16.84 -37.95
CA GLY A 13 -25.57 -16.83 -39.39
C GLY A 13 -26.19 -15.50 -39.79
N GLY A 14 -25.64 -14.88 -40.81
CA GLY A 14 -25.96 -13.53 -41.26
C GLY A 14 -27.29 -13.40 -42.03
N LYS A 15 -27.66 -12.16 -42.30
CA LYS A 15 -28.42 -11.77 -43.51
C LYS A 15 -28.09 -10.35 -43.95
N LYS A 16 -27.62 -10.26 -45.20
CA LYS A 16 -27.57 -9.05 -46.04
C LYS A 16 -28.95 -8.74 -46.55
N TRP A 17 -29.30 -7.49 -46.71
CA TRP A 17 -30.16 -6.97 -47.76
C TRP A 17 -29.63 -5.65 -48.24
N GLY A 18 -29.46 -5.55 -49.54
CA GLY A 18 -29.10 -4.41 -50.31
C GLY A 18 -30.30 -3.85 -51.09
N PHE A 19 -30.02 -2.93 -51.99
CA PHE A 19 -30.76 -2.26 -53.06
C PHE A 19 -30.85 -0.75 -52.81
N ASP A 20 -30.18 -0.04 -53.58
CA ASP A 20 -30.18 0.52 -54.92
C ASP A 20 -30.83 1.90 -55.02
N SER A 21 -30.03 2.76 -55.54
CA SER A 21 -30.05 3.66 -56.69
C SER A 21 -30.95 4.92 -56.63
N LEU A 22 -30.49 6.05 -56.98
CA LEU A 22 -30.52 6.80 -58.22
C LEU A 22 -30.05 8.27 -58.05
N VAL A 23 -29.03 8.56 -58.73
CA VAL A 23 -28.72 9.72 -59.60
C VAL A 23 -29.56 11.01 -59.48
N HIS A 24 -28.89 12.13 -59.21
CA HIS A 24 -29.02 13.36 -59.97
C HIS A 24 -27.72 14.16 -60.05
N LYS A 25 -27.28 14.41 -61.27
CA LYS A 25 -26.20 15.30 -61.65
C LYS A 25 -26.63 16.76 -61.48
N THR A 26 -25.81 17.59 -60.93
CA THR A 26 -25.70 18.99 -61.34
C THR A 26 -24.26 19.46 -61.19
N ILE A 27 -23.75 19.93 -62.33
CA ILE A 27 -22.42 20.53 -62.50
C ILE A 27 -22.49 21.96 -62.01
N PHE A 28 -21.53 22.44 -61.22
CA PHE A 28 -21.06 23.82 -61.22
C PHE A 28 -19.55 23.89 -61.02
N VAL A 29 -18.96 24.61 -61.95
CA VAL A 29 -17.56 24.91 -62.13
C VAL A 29 -17.15 26.02 -61.13
N GLY A 30 -16.00 25.91 -60.58
CA GLY A 30 -15.23 27.11 -60.31
C GLY A 30 -14.47 27.17 -58.99
N ILE A 31 -13.21 27.38 -59.18
CA ILE A 31 -12.21 28.09 -58.33
C ILE A 31 -11.29 27.21 -57.48
N LEU A 32 -10.11 27.12 -57.99
CA LEU A 32 -8.84 26.70 -57.46
C LEU A 32 -8.51 27.48 -56.14
N GLY A 33 -8.40 26.73 -55.06
CA GLY A 33 -7.83 27.23 -53.81
C GLY A 33 -7.05 26.13 -53.18
N ALA A 34 -5.73 26.12 -53.39
CA ALA A 34 -4.81 25.19 -52.72
C ALA A 34 -4.75 25.49 -51.22
N LEU A 35 -5.44 24.69 -50.41
CA LEU A 35 -5.21 24.63 -48.96
C LEU A 35 -4.41 23.37 -48.67
N LEU A 36 -3.14 23.56 -48.36
CA LEU A 36 -2.24 22.59 -47.73
C LEU A 36 -2.82 22.24 -46.34
N LEU A 37 -3.53 21.14 -46.25
CA LEU A 37 -3.88 20.54 -44.96
C LEU A 37 -2.60 19.86 -44.41
N ILE A 38 -1.88 20.56 -43.56
CA ILE A 38 -0.88 19.97 -42.68
C ILE A 38 -1.67 19.19 -41.65
N SER A 39 -1.77 17.87 -41.84
CA SER A 39 -2.20 16.93 -40.78
C SER A 39 -1.11 16.86 -39.75
N GLY A 40 -1.07 17.82 -38.85
CA GLY A 40 -0.34 17.69 -37.61
C GLY A 40 -1.05 16.71 -36.68
N CYS A 41 -0.54 15.48 -36.58
CA CYS A 41 -0.82 14.67 -35.41
C CYS A 41 -0.22 15.37 -34.20
N THR A 42 -0.99 16.21 -33.56
CA THR A 42 -0.67 16.64 -32.21
C THR A 42 -0.96 15.46 -31.28
N SER A 43 0.09 14.72 -30.91
CA SER A 43 0.06 13.97 -29.67
C SER A 43 -0.32 14.99 -28.58
N LEU A 44 -1.50 14.80 -28.02
CA LEU A 44 -1.86 15.46 -26.77
C LEU A 44 -0.95 14.84 -25.70
N ASP A 45 0.25 15.40 -25.56
CA ASP A 45 1.00 15.28 -24.34
C ASP A 45 0.13 15.93 -23.28
N TYR A 46 -0.56 15.08 -22.54
CA TYR A 46 -1.25 15.45 -21.32
C TYR A 46 -0.17 15.86 -20.32
N GLU A 47 0.33 17.08 -20.46
CA GLU A 47 1.08 17.71 -19.38
C GLU A 47 0.13 17.76 -18.18
N PHE A 48 0.42 16.91 -17.21
CA PHE A 48 -0.17 16.96 -15.90
C PHE A 48 0.22 18.31 -15.26
N THR A 49 -0.50 19.36 -15.63
CA THR A 49 -0.42 20.64 -14.94
C THR A 49 -1.00 20.42 -13.55
N SER A 50 -0.10 20.10 -12.62
CA SER A 50 -0.37 20.18 -11.20
C SER A 50 -0.81 21.60 -10.87
N SER A 51 -2.12 21.82 -10.83
CA SER A 51 -2.68 23.07 -10.34
C SER A 51 -2.29 23.19 -8.86
N THR A 52 -1.41 24.14 -8.62
CA THR A 52 -0.88 24.52 -7.31
C THR A 52 -1.98 25.16 -6.48
N VAL A 53 -2.69 24.34 -5.71
CA VAL A 53 -3.37 24.81 -4.52
C VAL A 53 -2.52 24.34 -3.34
N GLY A 54 -1.77 25.26 -2.74
CA GLY A 54 -1.21 25.15 -1.40
C GLY A 54 -0.27 23.97 -1.10
N GLY A 55 0.99 24.01 -1.56
CA GLY A 55 2.06 23.12 -1.08
C GLY A 55 2.33 21.94 -2.03
N LYS A 56 3.53 21.91 -2.64
CA LYS A 56 3.96 20.84 -3.53
C LYS A 56 3.91 19.49 -2.80
N HIS A 57 3.06 18.58 -3.26
CA HIS A 57 3.12 17.17 -2.84
C HIS A 57 4.50 16.61 -3.20
N LYS A 58 5.13 15.92 -2.26
CA LYS A 58 6.46 15.33 -2.48
C LYS A 58 6.41 14.17 -3.47
N TYR A 59 5.30 13.47 -3.51
CA TYR A 59 5.05 12.30 -4.37
C TYR A 59 3.75 12.47 -5.12
N GLY A 60 3.61 11.78 -6.25
CA GLY A 60 2.33 11.63 -6.95
C GLY A 60 1.36 10.74 -6.17
N ASP A 61 0.11 10.76 -6.59
CA ASP A 61 -0.94 9.88 -6.08
C ASP A 61 -1.90 9.56 -7.23
N SER A 62 -2.38 8.34 -7.35
CA SER A 62 -3.41 7.99 -8.33
C SER A 62 -4.82 8.33 -7.85
N ASP A 63 -5.01 8.51 -6.54
CA ASP A 63 -6.21 9.11 -5.99
C ASP A 63 -6.17 10.64 -6.11
N PRO A 64 -7.34 11.31 -6.25
CA PRO A 64 -7.39 12.76 -6.31
C PRO A 64 -6.77 13.42 -5.08
N VAL A 65 -5.98 14.45 -5.31
CA VAL A 65 -5.42 15.28 -4.25
C VAL A 65 -6.54 15.95 -3.45
N HIS A 66 -6.45 15.92 -2.14
CA HIS A 66 -7.40 16.54 -1.24
C HIS A 66 -6.70 17.38 -0.16
N GLU A 67 -7.43 18.27 0.47
CA GLU A 67 -6.94 19.02 1.62
C GLU A 67 -6.89 18.14 2.87
N TRP A 68 -5.82 18.31 3.66
CA TRP A 68 -5.58 17.54 4.87
C TRP A 68 -6.07 18.30 6.11
N GLU A 69 -7.21 17.92 6.64
CA GLU A 69 -7.65 18.41 7.93
C GLU A 69 -6.66 18.01 9.03
N GLY A 70 -6.25 19.00 9.82
CA GLY A 70 -5.35 18.79 10.95
C GLY A 70 -3.85 18.76 10.62
N GLY A 71 -3.46 18.82 9.35
CA GLY A 71 -2.09 18.93 8.88
C GLY A 71 -1.71 17.85 7.86
N ALA A 72 -0.96 18.27 6.85
CA ALA A 72 -0.61 17.46 5.71
C ALA A 72 0.64 16.59 5.94
N PRO A 73 0.67 15.35 5.44
CA PRO A 73 1.80 14.42 5.59
C PRO A 73 3.06 14.90 4.89
N HIS A 74 2.94 15.58 3.74
CA HIS A 74 4.09 16.06 2.95
C HIS A 74 4.96 17.10 3.70
N LYS A 75 4.46 17.70 4.79
CA LYS A 75 5.25 18.57 5.69
C LYS A 75 6.18 17.77 6.60
N LYS A 76 6.05 16.45 6.68
CA LYS A 76 6.95 15.60 7.46
C LYS A 76 8.24 15.33 6.69
N PRO A 77 9.40 15.37 7.34
CA PRO A 77 10.69 15.24 6.63
C PRO A 77 11.08 13.80 6.30
N ILE A 78 10.52 12.81 7.00
CA ILE A 78 10.90 11.40 6.89
C ILE A 78 9.74 10.61 6.33
N HIS A 79 9.94 10.03 5.14
CA HIS A 79 8.96 9.21 4.45
C HIS A 79 9.42 7.76 4.34
N GLY A 80 8.48 6.85 4.32
CA GLY A 80 8.68 5.42 4.15
C GLY A 80 7.63 4.83 3.23
N VAL A 81 7.80 3.55 2.94
CA VAL A 81 6.81 2.76 2.20
C VAL A 81 6.47 1.48 2.96
N ASP A 82 5.30 0.94 2.69
CA ASP A 82 5.04 -0.46 3.02
C ASP A 82 4.62 -1.22 1.76
N VAL A 83 5.04 -2.48 1.69
CA VAL A 83 4.92 -3.27 0.47
C VAL A 83 4.64 -4.74 0.78
N SER A 84 4.02 -5.39 -0.18
CA SER A 84 3.78 -6.82 -0.22
C SER A 84 4.02 -7.36 -1.64
N LYS A 85 3.64 -8.58 -1.90
CA LYS A 85 3.67 -9.16 -3.25
C LYS A 85 2.85 -8.38 -4.29
N TYR A 86 1.86 -7.61 -3.84
CA TYR A 86 0.95 -6.88 -4.73
C TYR A 86 1.62 -5.73 -5.49
N GLN A 87 2.74 -5.22 -5.00
CA GLN A 87 3.55 -4.23 -5.68
C GLN A 87 4.51 -4.85 -6.74
N GLY A 88 4.51 -6.19 -6.88
CA GLY A 88 5.33 -6.88 -7.88
C GLY A 88 6.84 -6.77 -7.62
N ASP A 89 7.61 -6.59 -8.69
CA ASP A 89 9.06 -6.40 -8.60
C ASP A 89 9.41 -4.92 -8.50
N LEU A 90 10.01 -4.54 -7.39
CA LEU A 90 10.30 -3.15 -7.04
C LEU A 90 11.76 -2.78 -7.30
N ASN A 91 11.98 -1.60 -7.87
CA ASN A 91 13.30 -0.97 -7.96
C ASN A 91 13.63 -0.22 -6.67
N TRP A 92 14.21 -0.92 -5.69
CA TRP A 92 14.54 -0.35 -4.38
C TRP A 92 15.58 0.78 -4.44
N GLN A 93 16.43 0.81 -5.45
CA GLN A 93 17.34 1.94 -5.67
C GLN A 93 16.58 3.19 -6.13
N ALA A 94 15.58 3.04 -6.99
CA ALA A 94 14.68 4.14 -7.35
C ALA A 94 13.88 4.62 -6.12
N ILE A 95 13.33 3.69 -5.33
CA ILE A 95 12.63 4.02 -4.08
C ILE A 95 13.54 4.86 -3.16
N ARG A 96 14.79 4.46 -2.99
CA ARG A 96 15.77 5.22 -2.19
C ARG A 96 16.06 6.59 -2.78
N ARG A 97 16.22 6.73 -4.11
CA ARG A 97 16.44 8.03 -4.78
C ARG A 97 15.25 8.98 -4.62
N ASN A 98 14.03 8.47 -4.49
CA ASN A 98 12.84 9.26 -4.14
C ASN A 98 12.87 9.80 -2.70
N GLY A 99 13.89 9.48 -1.91
CA GLY A 99 14.03 9.95 -0.52
C GLY A 99 13.21 9.15 0.48
N ILE A 100 12.91 7.89 0.17
CA ILE A 100 12.33 6.94 1.13
C ILE A 100 13.41 6.52 2.13
N GLU A 101 13.08 6.62 3.42
CA GLU A 101 14.04 6.44 4.52
C GLU A 101 13.69 5.26 5.44
N PHE A 102 12.55 4.59 5.25
CA PHE A 102 12.22 3.34 5.93
C PHE A 102 11.23 2.51 5.12
N ALA A 103 11.16 1.21 5.43
CA ALA A 103 10.20 0.32 4.80
C ALA A 103 9.65 -0.76 5.74
N PHE A 104 8.37 -1.07 5.58
CA PHE A 104 7.74 -2.26 6.18
C PHE A 104 7.37 -3.23 5.07
N VAL A 105 7.81 -4.50 5.20
CA VAL A 105 7.65 -5.51 4.15
C VAL A 105 6.79 -6.65 4.67
N LYS A 106 5.69 -6.97 3.97
CA LYS A 106 4.85 -8.12 4.32
C LYS A 106 5.68 -9.38 4.31
N ALA A 107 5.61 -10.15 5.40
CA ALA A 107 6.31 -11.43 5.50
C ALA A 107 5.33 -12.59 5.58
N THR A 108 4.36 -12.51 6.45
CA THR A 108 3.44 -13.61 6.72
C THR A 108 2.01 -13.12 6.95
N GLU A 109 1.07 -14.05 6.77
CA GLU A 109 -0.35 -13.83 6.96
C GLU A 109 -0.97 -15.07 7.60
N GLY A 110 -1.79 -14.88 8.64
CA GLY A 110 -2.39 -15.99 9.34
C GLY A 110 -1.36 -16.97 9.90
N GLY A 111 -1.68 -18.26 9.93
CA GLY A 111 -0.82 -19.29 10.51
C GLY A 111 -0.05 -20.16 9.52
N ASP A 112 -0.09 -19.84 8.22
CA ASP A 112 0.37 -20.73 7.16
C ASP A 112 0.72 -20.03 5.83
N ARG A 113 0.46 -18.73 5.67
CA ARG A 113 0.76 -18.02 4.42
C ARG A 113 2.03 -17.19 4.54
N LEU A 114 2.87 -17.30 3.52
CA LEU A 114 4.09 -16.52 3.34
C LEU A 114 3.87 -15.55 2.17
N ASP A 115 4.34 -14.33 2.30
CA ASP A 115 4.43 -13.42 1.16
C ASP A 115 5.60 -13.83 0.27
N GLU A 116 5.31 -14.17 -0.97
CA GLU A 116 6.30 -14.73 -1.90
C GLU A 116 7.39 -13.74 -2.33
N LYS A 117 7.15 -12.44 -2.18
CA LYS A 117 8.13 -11.38 -2.45
C LYS A 117 8.90 -10.93 -1.19
N PHE A 118 8.57 -11.46 0.00
CA PHE A 118 9.19 -11.03 1.26
C PHE A 118 10.71 -11.08 1.22
N ALA A 119 11.27 -12.25 0.90
CA ALA A 119 12.72 -12.46 0.94
C ALA A 119 13.46 -11.51 -0.02
N LYS A 120 12.91 -11.30 -1.22
CA LYS A 120 13.47 -10.38 -2.20
C LYS A 120 13.36 -8.94 -1.73
N ASN A 121 12.16 -8.50 -1.33
CA ASN A 121 11.92 -7.11 -0.95
C ASN A 121 12.72 -6.69 0.27
N ILE A 122 12.77 -7.52 1.33
CA ILE A 122 13.52 -7.17 2.55
C ILE A 122 15.03 -7.12 2.29
N HIS A 123 15.55 -8.03 1.46
CA HIS A 123 16.94 -8.04 1.06
C HIS A 123 17.31 -6.80 0.24
N ASP A 124 16.52 -6.47 -0.79
CA ASP A 124 16.80 -5.37 -1.72
C ASP A 124 16.62 -4.00 -1.07
N ALA A 125 15.61 -3.83 -0.20
CA ALA A 125 15.44 -2.63 0.62
C ALA A 125 16.70 -2.35 1.47
N ARG A 126 17.19 -3.38 2.14
CA ARG A 126 18.39 -3.28 2.99
C ARG A 126 19.64 -2.99 2.16
N ARG A 127 19.80 -3.62 1.00
CA ARG A 127 20.90 -3.32 0.05
C ARG A 127 20.83 -1.88 -0.47
N ALA A 128 19.65 -1.32 -0.62
CA ALA A 128 19.48 0.09 -0.97
C ALA A 128 19.73 1.06 0.21
N GLY A 129 20.11 0.54 1.39
CA GLY A 129 20.35 1.34 2.58
C GLY A 129 19.09 1.87 3.24
N ILE A 130 17.94 1.21 3.05
CA ILE A 130 16.66 1.56 3.66
C ILE A 130 16.45 0.71 4.92
N PRO A 131 16.48 1.30 6.13
CA PRO A 131 16.07 0.63 7.35
C PRO A 131 14.69 0.00 7.19
N SER A 132 14.57 -1.30 7.46
CA SER A 132 13.34 -2.03 7.16
C SER A 132 13.05 -3.12 8.18
N SER A 133 11.79 -3.55 8.26
CA SER A 133 11.36 -4.72 9.02
C SER A 133 10.19 -5.44 8.36
N ALA A 134 9.89 -6.62 8.89
CA ALA A 134 8.79 -7.45 8.44
C ALA A 134 7.48 -7.09 9.16
N TYR A 135 6.35 -7.22 8.45
CA TYR A 135 5.04 -7.20 9.09
C TYR A 135 4.28 -8.51 8.92
N HIS A 136 3.43 -8.80 9.91
CA HIS A 136 2.51 -9.93 9.97
C HIS A 136 1.08 -9.46 9.87
N PHE A 137 0.34 -9.90 8.86
CA PHE A 137 -1.08 -9.66 8.72
C PHE A 137 -1.88 -10.67 9.54
N TYR A 138 -2.59 -10.19 10.56
CA TYR A 138 -3.22 -11.06 11.55
C TYR A 138 -4.59 -11.58 11.11
N TYR A 139 -4.84 -12.88 11.29
CA TYR A 139 -6.14 -13.53 11.06
C TYR A 139 -6.74 -14.10 12.34
N PHE A 140 -8.02 -13.79 12.62
CA PHE A 140 -8.69 -14.20 13.84
C PHE A 140 -9.17 -15.66 13.83
N CYS A 141 -9.07 -16.38 12.74
CA CYS A 141 -9.40 -17.81 12.61
C CYS A 141 -8.26 -18.74 13.02
N THR A 142 -7.12 -18.17 13.42
CA THR A 142 -5.93 -18.91 13.86
C THR A 142 -5.39 -18.27 15.13
N SER A 143 -5.01 -19.08 16.12
CA SER A 143 -4.53 -18.56 17.41
C SER A 143 -3.24 -17.75 17.27
N ALA A 144 -3.08 -16.74 18.12
CA ALA A 144 -1.88 -15.91 18.17
C ALA A 144 -0.59 -16.72 18.34
N LYS A 145 -0.62 -17.80 19.12
CA LYS A 145 0.55 -18.69 19.28
C LYS A 145 0.98 -19.32 17.98
N LYS A 146 0.03 -19.81 17.15
CA LYS A 146 0.34 -20.41 15.85
C LYS A 146 0.90 -19.36 14.90
N GLN A 147 0.27 -18.19 14.81
CA GLN A 147 0.71 -17.09 13.97
C GLN A 147 2.09 -16.56 14.36
N ALA A 148 2.35 -16.36 15.66
CA ALA A 148 3.66 -15.93 16.13
C ALA A 148 4.77 -16.96 15.83
N ARG A 149 4.49 -18.27 15.98
CA ARG A 149 5.44 -19.32 15.59
C ARG A 149 5.70 -19.32 14.10
N TRP A 150 4.66 -19.12 13.28
CA TRP A 150 4.78 -19.03 11.83
C TRP A 150 5.64 -17.85 11.41
N PHE A 151 5.40 -16.67 11.98
CA PHE A 151 6.22 -15.49 11.76
C PHE A 151 7.69 -15.73 12.15
N ILE A 152 7.92 -16.24 13.37
CA ILE A 152 9.28 -16.52 13.89
C ILE A 152 10.03 -17.52 13.00
N LYS A 153 9.34 -18.54 12.47
CA LYS A 153 9.92 -19.56 11.59
C LYS A 153 10.39 -18.96 10.26
N ASN A 154 9.67 -17.98 9.71
CA ASN A 154 9.86 -17.49 8.35
C ASN A 154 10.58 -16.14 8.28
N VAL A 155 10.71 -15.42 9.38
CA VAL A 155 11.38 -14.11 9.44
C VAL A 155 12.67 -14.25 10.24
N PRO A 156 13.84 -14.20 9.59
CA PRO A 156 15.12 -14.29 10.30
C PRO A 156 15.35 -13.07 11.18
N ARG A 157 16.17 -13.22 12.22
CA ARG A 157 16.72 -12.08 12.95
C ARG A 157 17.71 -11.34 12.04
N MET A 158 17.45 -10.06 11.83
CA MET A 158 18.29 -9.22 10.96
C MET A 158 18.88 -8.07 11.81
N ARG A 159 20.20 -8.07 11.96
CA ARG A 159 20.89 -6.98 12.65
C ARG A 159 20.55 -5.64 12.00
N GLY A 160 20.24 -4.61 12.77
CA GLY A 160 19.87 -3.31 12.25
C GLY A 160 18.44 -3.24 11.66
N SER A 161 17.60 -4.23 11.95
CA SER A 161 16.19 -4.19 11.59
C SER A 161 15.40 -3.23 12.47
N LEU A 162 14.42 -2.56 11.90
CA LEU A 162 13.37 -1.90 12.68
C LEU A 162 12.58 -2.94 13.49
N PRO A 163 11.85 -2.56 14.55
CA PRO A 163 10.93 -3.46 15.24
C PRO A 163 9.95 -4.09 14.25
N GLN A 164 9.66 -5.38 14.42
CA GLN A 164 8.69 -6.07 13.59
C GLN A 164 7.31 -5.43 13.75
N VAL A 165 6.40 -5.67 12.81
CA VAL A 165 5.06 -5.06 12.86
C VAL A 165 3.99 -6.14 13.00
N LEU A 166 3.02 -5.90 13.88
CA LEU A 166 1.77 -6.62 13.98
C LEU A 166 0.67 -5.79 13.32
N ASP A 167 0.19 -6.25 12.18
CA ASP A 167 -0.85 -5.61 11.39
C ASP A 167 -2.23 -6.12 11.83
N MET A 168 -2.98 -5.21 12.45
CA MET A 168 -4.26 -5.47 13.10
C MET A 168 -5.38 -4.67 12.44
N GLU A 169 -6.06 -5.33 11.53
CA GLU A 169 -7.21 -4.77 10.83
C GLU A 169 -8.29 -5.84 10.57
N TRP A 170 -9.50 -5.40 10.26
CA TRP A 170 -10.54 -6.30 9.80
C TRP A 170 -10.33 -6.67 8.33
N ASN A 171 -10.53 -7.94 8.01
CA ASN A 171 -10.48 -8.41 6.62
C ASN A 171 -11.86 -8.95 6.16
N PRO A 172 -12.83 -8.07 5.89
CA PRO A 172 -14.18 -8.50 5.52
C PRO A 172 -14.27 -9.21 4.17
N LYS A 173 -13.27 -9.00 3.31
CA LYS A 173 -13.19 -9.61 1.97
C LYS A 173 -12.40 -10.93 1.96
N SER A 174 -11.86 -11.37 3.09
CA SER A 174 -11.12 -12.63 3.14
C SER A 174 -12.00 -13.81 2.74
N PRO A 175 -11.55 -14.66 1.83
CA PRO A 175 -12.27 -15.88 1.49
C PRO A 175 -12.18 -16.94 2.60
N SER A 176 -11.19 -16.86 3.47
CA SER A 176 -10.87 -17.90 4.47
C SER A 176 -11.13 -17.49 5.92
N CYS A 177 -11.17 -16.19 6.23
CA CYS A 177 -11.39 -15.73 7.61
C CYS A 177 -12.02 -14.34 7.68
N ARG A 178 -13.28 -14.28 8.10
CA ARG A 178 -14.02 -13.02 8.34
C ARG A 178 -14.43 -12.86 9.80
N LEU A 179 -13.83 -13.66 10.69
CA LEU A 179 -14.18 -13.66 12.12
C LEU A 179 -13.82 -12.31 12.77
N ARG A 180 -14.74 -11.78 13.56
CA ARG A 180 -14.57 -10.59 14.39
C ARG A 180 -14.84 -10.94 15.85
N PRO A 181 -13.83 -11.37 16.61
CA PRO A 181 -14.00 -11.74 18.02
C PRO A 181 -14.31 -10.50 18.87
N PRO A 182 -14.86 -10.70 20.09
CA PRO A 182 -15.00 -9.60 21.06
C PRO A 182 -13.65 -8.91 21.34
N ALA A 183 -13.67 -7.60 21.56
CA ALA A 183 -12.48 -6.78 21.74
C ALA A 183 -11.53 -7.30 22.85
N ALA A 184 -12.06 -7.85 23.93
CA ALA A 184 -11.24 -8.45 24.99
C ALA A 184 -10.42 -9.65 24.48
N THR A 185 -11.01 -10.49 23.63
CA THR A 185 -10.32 -11.60 22.97
C THR A 185 -9.27 -11.10 22.01
N VAL A 186 -9.60 -10.10 21.16
CA VAL A 186 -8.64 -9.45 20.26
C VAL A 186 -7.41 -8.98 21.03
N ARG A 187 -7.59 -8.20 22.09
CA ARG A 187 -6.48 -7.68 22.91
C ARG A 187 -5.66 -8.78 23.58
N LYS A 188 -6.30 -9.83 24.06
CA LYS A 188 -5.61 -10.99 24.64
C LYS A 188 -4.72 -11.70 23.63
N GLU A 189 -5.24 -11.94 22.44
CA GLU A 189 -4.48 -12.57 21.35
C GLU A 189 -3.31 -11.68 20.89
N MET A 190 -3.52 -10.37 20.75
CA MET A 190 -2.45 -9.42 20.45
C MET A 190 -1.32 -9.50 21.48
N GLU A 191 -1.65 -9.48 22.78
CA GLU A 191 -0.63 -9.58 23.84
C GLU A 191 0.16 -10.89 23.78
N ILE A 192 -0.49 -12.01 23.44
CA ILE A 192 0.20 -13.29 23.27
C ILE A 192 1.20 -13.21 22.11
N PHE A 193 0.77 -12.72 20.96
CA PHE A 193 1.63 -12.55 19.79
C PHE A 193 2.81 -11.62 20.09
N MET A 194 2.53 -10.43 20.58
CA MET A 194 3.53 -9.39 20.86
C MET A 194 4.58 -9.85 21.88
N ARG A 195 4.18 -10.59 22.93
CA ARG A 195 5.14 -11.16 23.89
C ARG A 195 6.05 -12.21 23.27
N MET A 196 5.52 -13.06 22.38
CA MET A 196 6.32 -14.07 21.69
C MET A 196 7.34 -13.41 20.74
N ILE A 197 6.92 -12.41 19.99
CA ILE A 197 7.79 -11.65 19.09
C ILE A 197 8.87 -10.89 19.89
N LYS A 198 8.49 -10.20 20.98
CA LYS A 198 9.45 -9.52 21.84
C LYS A 198 10.50 -10.48 22.40
N ARG A 199 10.08 -11.69 22.86
CA ARG A 199 11.02 -12.69 23.37
C ARG A 199 12.01 -13.15 22.31
N HIS A 200 11.55 -13.31 21.06
CA HIS A 200 12.40 -13.80 20.00
C HIS A 200 13.30 -12.70 19.43
N TYR A 201 12.76 -11.52 19.06
CA TYR A 201 13.53 -10.47 18.40
C TYR A 201 14.13 -9.44 19.37
N GLY A 202 13.79 -9.51 20.64
CA GLY A 202 14.28 -8.57 21.67
C GLY A 202 13.55 -7.23 21.70
N GLN A 203 12.58 -7.03 20.79
CA GLN A 203 11.82 -5.78 20.66
C GLN A 203 10.33 -6.08 20.62
N ARG A 204 9.53 -5.19 21.23
CA ARG A 204 8.08 -5.26 21.14
C ARG A 204 7.65 -4.78 19.74
N PRO A 205 6.71 -5.47 19.06
CA PRO A 205 6.28 -5.07 17.74
C PRO A 205 5.61 -3.71 17.71
N ILE A 206 5.72 -3.00 16.59
CA ILE A 206 4.87 -1.88 16.24
C ILE A 206 3.46 -2.41 15.95
N ILE A 207 2.43 -1.71 16.38
CA ILE A 207 1.04 -2.03 16.07
C ILE A 207 0.60 -1.17 14.89
N TYR A 208 0.39 -1.79 13.71
CA TYR A 208 -0.36 -1.15 12.63
C TYR A 208 -1.85 -1.39 12.82
N THR A 209 -2.68 -0.38 12.49
CA THR A 209 -4.12 -0.52 12.57
C THR A 209 -4.89 0.47 11.71
N THR A 210 -6.12 0.10 11.34
CA THR A 210 -7.10 0.92 10.63
C THR A 210 -8.05 1.60 11.60
N VAL A 211 -8.82 2.59 11.10
CA VAL A 211 -9.68 3.46 11.90
C VAL A 211 -10.76 2.69 12.67
N ASP A 212 -11.50 1.87 11.95
CA ASP A 212 -12.58 1.06 12.51
C ASP A 212 -12.07 0.01 13.51
N PHE A 213 -10.98 -0.69 13.15
CA PHE A 213 -10.39 -1.66 14.04
C PHE A 213 -9.90 -1.03 15.35
N HIS A 214 -9.20 0.12 15.27
CA HIS A 214 -8.76 0.85 16.45
C HIS A 214 -9.92 1.28 17.32
N ARG A 215 -10.96 1.89 16.74
CA ARG A 215 -12.14 2.35 17.47
C ARG A 215 -12.81 1.20 18.23
N GLU A 216 -12.95 0.05 17.60
CA GLU A 216 -13.66 -1.10 18.15
C GLU A 216 -12.84 -1.87 19.20
N ASN A 217 -11.50 -1.91 19.06
CA ASN A 217 -10.68 -2.83 19.85
C ASN A 217 -9.58 -2.18 20.69
N LEU A 218 -9.02 -1.04 20.23
CA LEU A 218 -7.75 -0.53 20.79
C LEU A 218 -7.88 0.83 21.49
N GLN A 219 -9.04 1.48 21.42
CA GLN A 219 -9.24 2.77 22.07
C GLN A 219 -9.01 2.66 23.58
N GLY A 220 -8.10 3.48 24.13
CA GLY A 220 -7.73 3.47 25.55
C GLY A 220 -6.75 2.35 25.97
N HIS A 221 -6.41 1.43 25.06
CA HIS A 221 -5.50 0.30 25.33
C HIS A 221 -4.14 0.47 24.64
N PHE A 222 -3.13 -0.31 25.02
CA PHE A 222 -1.78 -0.32 24.45
C PHE A 222 -1.10 1.06 24.45
N LYS A 223 -1.30 1.84 25.52
CA LYS A 223 -0.86 3.26 25.60
C LYS A 223 0.64 3.45 25.47
N ASN A 224 1.42 2.44 25.85
CA ASN A 224 2.89 2.48 25.85
C ASN A 224 3.51 1.79 24.62
N ASP A 225 2.67 1.32 23.69
CA ASP A 225 3.13 0.67 22.47
C ASP A 225 3.30 1.67 21.32
N VAL A 226 4.17 1.34 20.38
CA VAL A 226 4.39 2.13 19.18
C VAL A 226 3.28 1.85 18.18
N PHE A 227 2.61 2.91 17.71
CA PHE A 227 1.56 2.79 16.72
C PHE A 227 1.99 3.30 15.34
N TRP A 228 1.58 2.57 14.32
CA TRP A 228 1.54 2.94 12.93
C TRP A 228 0.07 2.98 12.50
N LEU A 229 -0.44 4.19 12.23
CA LEU A 229 -1.86 4.43 12.00
C LEU A 229 -2.15 4.68 10.52
N ARG A 230 -3.19 4.04 10.01
CA ARG A 230 -3.70 4.32 8.66
C ARG A 230 -4.74 5.43 8.69
N SER A 231 -4.49 6.53 7.97
CA SER A 231 -5.46 7.60 7.78
C SER A 231 -5.19 8.29 6.45
N VAL A 232 -6.01 8.03 5.44
CA VAL A 232 -5.79 8.47 4.06
C VAL A 232 -6.51 9.76 3.68
N LYS A 233 -7.27 10.36 4.60
CA LYS A 233 -8.03 11.61 4.34
C LYS A 233 -7.70 12.72 5.33
N THR A 234 -7.41 12.38 6.58
CA THR A 234 -7.22 13.35 7.66
C THR A 234 -5.99 13.00 8.48
N HIS A 235 -5.43 13.99 9.16
CA HIS A 235 -4.30 13.77 10.07
C HIS A 235 -4.68 12.83 11.24
N PRO A 236 -3.81 11.92 11.69
CA PRO A 236 -4.12 10.99 12.78
C PRO A 236 -4.66 11.62 14.06
N LYS A 237 -4.29 12.87 14.38
CA LYS A 237 -4.84 13.56 15.56
C LYS A 237 -6.36 13.77 15.50
N VAL A 238 -6.91 13.86 14.27
CA VAL A 238 -8.37 14.00 14.03
C VAL A 238 -9.02 12.61 14.01
N THR A 239 -8.42 11.68 13.28
CA THR A 239 -8.97 10.34 13.07
C THR A 239 -8.86 9.45 14.31
N TYR A 240 -7.82 9.62 15.12
CA TYR A 240 -7.53 8.83 16.32
C TYR A 240 -7.30 9.74 17.53
N PRO A 241 -8.32 10.44 18.02
CA PRO A 241 -8.16 11.42 19.08
C PRO A 241 -7.55 10.79 20.35
N GLY A 242 -6.52 11.44 20.90
CA GLY A 242 -5.80 10.97 22.08
C GLY A 242 -4.86 9.79 21.88
N ARG A 243 -4.70 9.27 20.66
CA ARG A 243 -3.73 8.21 20.36
C ARG A 243 -2.35 8.80 20.01
N ASN A 244 -1.33 8.44 20.77
CA ASN A 244 0.05 8.66 20.37
C ASN A 244 0.41 7.72 19.22
N TRP A 245 1.18 8.23 18.25
CA TRP A 245 1.62 7.48 17.08
C TRP A 245 3.04 7.86 16.67
N VAL A 246 3.71 6.95 15.97
CA VAL A 246 5.07 7.14 15.46
C VAL A 246 5.09 7.10 13.94
N PHE A 247 4.27 6.27 13.34
CA PHE A 247 4.16 6.16 11.88
C PHE A 247 2.72 6.39 11.43
N TRP A 248 2.58 6.98 10.26
CA TRP A 248 1.30 7.25 9.63
C TRP A 248 1.33 6.85 8.16
N GLN A 249 0.50 5.86 7.76
CA GLN A 249 0.22 5.52 6.38
C GLN A 249 -0.87 6.48 5.87
N TYR A 250 -0.49 7.36 4.94
CA TYR A 250 -1.37 8.43 4.49
C TYR A 250 -1.94 8.22 3.10
N THR A 251 -1.39 7.31 2.29
CA THR A 251 -1.97 6.88 1.00
C THR A 251 -1.66 5.42 0.73
N GLY A 252 -2.56 4.74 0.03
CA GLY A 252 -2.38 3.40 -0.53
C GLY A 252 -2.24 3.42 -2.06
N THR A 253 -2.22 4.60 -2.67
CA THR A 253 -2.23 4.84 -4.12
C THR A 253 -1.12 5.81 -4.54
N GLY A 254 -0.10 5.95 -3.68
CA GLY A 254 1.03 6.84 -3.94
C GLY A 254 1.86 6.42 -5.15
N ARG A 255 2.51 7.42 -5.79
CA ARG A 255 3.36 7.23 -6.96
C ARG A 255 4.75 7.76 -6.71
N LEU A 256 5.76 6.94 -6.98
CA LEU A 256 7.17 7.31 -6.91
C LEU A 256 7.77 7.33 -8.32
N LYS A 257 8.68 8.26 -8.57
CA LYS A 257 9.37 8.33 -9.86
C LYS A 257 10.20 7.06 -10.09
N ASP A 258 10.14 6.49 -11.29
CA ASP A 258 10.84 5.27 -11.70
C ASP A 258 10.47 4.03 -10.85
N VAL A 259 9.25 4.01 -10.30
CA VAL A 259 8.65 2.87 -9.60
C VAL A 259 7.26 2.63 -10.17
N ASP A 260 7.04 1.43 -10.67
CA ASP A 260 5.78 1.07 -11.31
C ASP A 260 4.66 0.83 -10.28
N GLY A 261 3.45 1.21 -10.66
CA GLY A 261 2.23 0.95 -9.88
C GLY A 261 2.04 1.82 -8.64
N ASP A 262 0.99 1.53 -7.90
CA ASP A 262 0.66 2.18 -6.65
C ASP A 262 1.48 1.61 -5.50
N ILE A 263 1.88 2.47 -4.58
CA ILE A 263 2.62 2.08 -3.39
C ILE A 263 2.08 2.80 -2.15
N ASP A 264 2.00 2.08 -1.04
CA ASP A 264 1.63 2.67 0.24
C ASP A 264 2.74 3.58 0.75
N ILE A 265 2.41 4.86 1.02
CA ILE A 265 3.39 5.83 1.50
C ILE A 265 3.08 6.25 2.93
N ASN A 266 4.15 6.35 3.69
CA ASN A 266 4.15 6.57 5.13
C ASN A 266 5.00 7.77 5.51
N VAL A 267 4.74 8.32 6.71
CA VAL A 267 5.61 9.31 7.33
C VAL A 267 5.92 8.92 8.78
N PHE A 268 7.10 9.34 9.25
CA PHE A 268 7.45 9.37 10.66
C PHE A 268 6.90 10.65 11.31
N ALA A 269 6.41 10.55 12.55
CA ALA A 269 5.74 11.65 13.24
C ALA A 269 6.62 12.86 13.49
N GLY A 270 7.92 12.65 13.72
CA GLY A 270 8.85 13.64 14.22
C GLY A 270 9.72 14.34 13.18
N SER A 271 10.66 15.12 13.66
CA SER A 271 11.71 15.75 12.87
C SER A 271 12.80 14.74 12.47
N ARG A 272 13.73 15.16 11.60
CA ARG A 272 14.91 14.36 11.21
C ARG A 272 15.81 14.02 12.39
N SER A 273 16.00 14.92 13.32
CA SER A 273 16.74 14.66 14.56
C SER A 273 16.05 13.62 15.45
N GLN A 274 14.72 13.74 15.60
CA GLN A 274 13.93 12.74 16.33
C GLN A 274 13.93 11.37 15.64
N TRP A 275 13.92 11.32 14.30
CA TRP A 275 14.10 10.09 13.54
C TRP A 275 15.43 9.41 13.86
N SER A 276 16.54 10.17 13.78
CA SER A 276 17.88 9.63 14.07
C SER A 276 17.98 9.09 15.51
N LYS A 277 17.40 9.78 16.49
CA LYS A 277 17.34 9.33 17.88
C LYS A 277 16.49 8.07 18.04
N TRP A 278 15.30 8.07 17.43
CA TRP A 278 14.39 6.92 17.49
C TRP A 278 15.02 5.70 16.82
N LEU A 279 15.61 5.86 15.64
CA LEU A 279 16.27 4.80 14.89
C LEU A 279 17.37 4.13 15.72
N LYS A 280 18.26 4.92 16.37
CA LYS A 280 19.30 4.40 17.26
C LYS A 280 18.75 3.59 18.43
N SER A 281 17.59 3.97 18.98
CA SER A 281 16.96 3.24 20.08
C SER A 281 16.18 2.01 19.62
N ALA A 282 15.68 2.03 18.39
CA ALA A 282 14.82 1.01 17.83
C ALA A 282 15.57 -0.10 17.06
N ILE A 283 16.79 0.17 16.59
CA ILE A 283 17.63 -0.83 15.91
C ILE A 283 18.43 -1.63 16.94
N LYS A 284 18.41 -2.96 16.80
CA LYS A 284 19.22 -3.89 17.62
C LYS A 284 20.11 -4.78 16.76
#